data_b02974659043fad86cd332401fd981de
#
_entry.id   b02974659043fad86cd332401fd981de
#
_cell.length_a   1.000
_cell.length_b   1.000
_cell.length_c   1.000
_cell.angle_alpha   90.00
_cell.angle_beta   90.00
_cell.angle_gamma   90.00
#
_symmetry.space_group_name_H-M   'P 1'
#
loop_
_entity.id
_entity.type
_entity.pdbx_description
1 polymer ?
#
loop_
_entity_poly.entity_id
_entity_poly.type
_entity_poly.pdbx_seq_one_letter_code
_entity_poly.pdbx_strand_id
1 'polypeptide(L)'
;MSKSVSKSALACLLAFLLPMQLLAKDSTAAMVYASGAAWVNGTEVPKSAALFAGDMLQTRPEATANINASGSSIMVLSDSLVKYQGPSVEVEHGAVRISTSNGLAAQAGEVTVKPSGSGWAEFQVTDVDGRMQIVANKGDLTIQDQQGNTTLSQGQQTTRDDTTSPEKKKKKKRGAGAQPAAGGGILSTNGAIYAGAAVVTGVTIWVLLQHGEPMSPSCPTNPCN
;
A
#
# COMPACT_ATOMS: atom_id res chain seq x y z
N MET A 1 -22.32 -44.00 -50.93
CA MET A 1 -22.73 -42.79 -50.17
C MET A 1 -22.08 -42.67 -48.77
N SER A 2 -20.89 -43.23 -48.52
CA SER A 2 -20.27 -43.32 -47.16
C SER A 2 -19.07 -42.41 -46.90
N LYS A 3 -18.49 -41.73 -47.89
CA LYS A 3 -17.27 -40.93 -47.74
C LYS A 3 -17.49 -39.42 -47.46
N SER A 4 -18.73 -38.92 -47.64
CA SER A 4 -19.02 -37.50 -47.42
C SER A 4 -19.32 -37.18 -45.96
N VAL A 5 -19.90 -38.13 -45.21
CA VAL A 5 -20.26 -37.94 -43.80
C VAL A 5 -19.07 -37.80 -42.89
N SER A 6 -17.93 -38.48 -43.20
CA SER A 6 -16.74 -38.45 -42.37
C SER A 6 -16.01 -37.07 -42.41
N LYS A 7 -16.04 -36.39 -43.55
CA LYS A 7 -15.40 -35.06 -43.70
C LYS A 7 -16.15 -33.96 -42.97
N SER A 8 -17.48 -34.02 -42.98
CA SER A 8 -18.29 -33.05 -42.24
C SER A 8 -18.22 -33.27 -40.72
N ALA A 9 -18.15 -34.51 -40.25
CA ALA A 9 -17.99 -34.83 -38.83
C ALA A 9 -16.61 -34.37 -38.30
N LEU A 10 -15.56 -34.55 -39.13
CA LEU A 10 -14.21 -34.09 -38.78
C LEU A 10 -14.11 -32.55 -38.72
N ALA A 11 -14.77 -31.85 -39.64
CA ALA A 11 -14.83 -30.40 -39.66
C ALA A 11 -15.58 -29.82 -38.44
N CYS A 12 -16.69 -30.44 -38.01
CA CYS A 12 -17.39 -30.04 -36.80
C CYS A 12 -16.58 -30.29 -35.52
N LEU A 13 -15.83 -31.40 -35.46
CA LEU A 13 -14.95 -31.70 -34.31
C LEU A 13 -13.81 -30.70 -34.18
N LEU A 14 -13.20 -30.31 -35.32
CA LEU A 14 -12.14 -29.27 -35.32
C LEU A 14 -12.68 -27.89 -34.92
N ALA A 15 -13.89 -27.53 -35.34
CA ALA A 15 -14.51 -26.24 -34.97
C ALA A 15 -14.87 -26.16 -33.49
N PHE A 16 -15.08 -27.28 -32.80
CA PHE A 16 -15.37 -27.32 -31.36
C PHE A 16 -14.11 -27.26 -30.50
N LEU A 17 -12.93 -27.60 -31.03
CA LEU A 17 -11.63 -27.55 -30.32
C LEU A 17 -10.98 -26.16 -30.37
N LEU A 18 -11.34 -25.30 -31.30
CA LEU A 18 -10.78 -23.96 -31.48
C LEU A 18 -11.13 -22.96 -30.36
N PRO A 19 -12.30 -22.92 -29.73
CA PRO A 19 -12.61 -21.92 -28.72
C PRO A 19 -11.92 -22.16 -27.35
N MET A 20 -11.38 -23.35 -27.09
CA MET A 20 -10.74 -23.63 -25.81
C MET A 20 -9.38 -22.95 -25.62
N GLN A 21 -8.76 -22.46 -26.68
CA GLN A 21 -7.44 -21.80 -26.59
C GLN A 21 -7.54 -20.30 -26.26
N LEU A 22 -8.73 -19.69 -26.34
CA LEU A 22 -8.93 -18.26 -26.08
C LEU A 22 -9.13 -17.92 -24.59
N LEU A 23 -9.10 -18.91 -23.70
CA LEU A 23 -9.20 -18.73 -22.25
C LEU A 23 -7.85 -18.77 -21.53
N ALA A 24 -6.74 -18.71 -22.24
CA ALA A 24 -5.45 -18.49 -21.61
C ALA A 24 -5.47 -17.07 -20.99
N LYS A 25 -5.80 -16.98 -19.71
CA LYS A 25 -5.62 -15.77 -18.92
C LYS A 25 -4.14 -15.45 -18.93
N ASP A 26 -3.77 -14.28 -19.44
CA ASP A 26 -2.39 -13.79 -19.39
C ASP A 26 -1.91 -13.90 -17.95
N SER A 27 -1.04 -14.87 -17.66
CA SER A 27 -0.40 -14.97 -16.36
C SER A 27 0.63 -13.85 -16.28
N THR A 28 0.29 -12.79 -15.59
CA THR A 28 1.21 -11.68 -15.34
C THR A 28 2.31 -12.19 -14.40
N ALA A 29 3.41 -12.61 -14.98
CA ALA A 29 4.58 -13.05 -14.24
C ALA A 29 5.47 -11.85 -13.92
N ALA A 30 6.03 -11.86 -12.71
CA ALA A 30 7.02 -10.91 -12.26
C ALA A 30 8.27 -11.68 -11.78
N MET A 31 9.38 -10.97 -11.60
CA MET A 31 10.58 -11.52 -10.97
C MET A 31 10.76 -10.88 -9.59
N VAL A 32 10.93 -11.70 -8.57
CA VAL A 32 11.30 -11.25 -7.23
C VAL A 32 12.79 -11.43 -7.01
N TYR A 33 13.43 -10.42 -6.43
CA TYR A 33 14.83 -10.41 -6.02
C TYR A 33 14.88 -10.18 -4.52
N ALA A 34 15.37 -11.15 -3.76
CA ALA A 34 15.47 -11.07 -2.32
C ALA A 34 16.83 -10.50 -1.89
N SER A 35 16.80 -9.59 -0.91
CA SER A 35 17.96 -9.10 -0.18
C SER A 35 17.74 -9.43 1.29
N GLY A 36 18.29 -10.56 1.72
CA GLY A 36 18.03 -11.19 3.00
C GLY A 36 16.99 -12.32 2.89
N ALA A 37 16.44 -12.74 4.03
CA ALA A 37 15.57 -13.89 4.09
C ALA A 37 14.12 -13.53 3.65
N ALA A 38 13.70 -14.12 2.53
CA ALA A 38 12.38 -13.95 1.96
C ALA A 38 11.81 -15.30 1.48
N TRP A 39 10.50 -15.43 1.46
CA TRP A 39 9.77 -16.64 1.04
C TRP A 39 8.65 -16.30 0.07
N VAL A 40 8.51 -17.12 -0.96
CA VAL A 40 7.35 -17.12 -1.84
C VAL A 40 6.55 -18.39 -1.55
N ASN A 41 5.30 -18.24 -1.13
CA ASN A 41 4.41 -19.37 -0.76
C ASN A 41 5.07 -20.35 0.23
N GLY A 42 5.83 -19.81 1.20
CA GLY A 42 6.55 -20.60 2.20
C GLY A 42 7.84 -21.24 1.73
N THR A 43 8.23 -21.07 0.46
CA THR A 43 9.50 -21.52 -0.08
C THR A 43 10.51 -20.39 -0.07
N GLU A 44 11.71 -20.64 0.49
CA GLU A 44 12.77 -19.64 0.55
C GLU A 44 13.25 -19.22 -0.84
N VAL A 45 13.46 -17.91 -1.02
CA VAL A 45 14.00 -17.31 -2.24
C VAL A 45 15.48 -17.02 -2.02
N PRO A 46 16.41 -17.83 -2.56
CA PRO A 46 17.84 -17.65 -2.28
C PRO A 46 18.41 -16.35 -2.84
N LYS A 47 18.01 -15.94 -4.03
CA LYS A 47 18.37 -14.67 -4.68
C LYS A 47 17.23 -14.12 -5.53
N SER A 48 16.63 -14.95 -6.35
CA SER A 48 15.52 -14.57 -7.23
C SER A 48 14.60 -15.75 -7.48
N ALA A 49 13.33 -15.45 -7.74
CA ALA A 49 12.31 -16.41 -8.12
C ALA A 49 11.29 -15.76 -9.05
N ALA A 50 10.60 -16.59 -9.84
CA ALA A 50 9.41 -16.15 -10.54
C ALA A 50 8.25 -15.98 -9.54
N LEU A 51 7.45 -14.93 -9.76
CA LEU A 51 6.28 -14.61 -8.96
C LEU A 51 5.08 -14.52 -9.89
N PHE A 52 4.01 -15.23 -9.57
CA PHE A 52 2.78 -15.26 -10.34
C PHE A 52 1.64 -14.60 -9.60
N ALA A 53 0.60 -14.22 -10.34
CA ALA A 53 -0.60 -13.67 -9.72
C ALA A 53 -1.23 -14.67 -8.74
N GLY A 54 -1.42 -14.24 -7.50
CA GLY A 54 -1.90 -15.05 -6.38
C GLY A 54 -0.80 -15.50 -5.41
N ASP A 55 0.48 -15.35 -5.77
CA ASP A 55 1.60 -15.73 -4.91
C ASP A 55 1.75 -14.74 -3.74
N MET A 56 2.12 -15.30 -2.59
CA MET A 56 2.42 -14.56 -1.36
C MET A 56 3.93 -14.43 -1.18
N LEU A 57 4.41 -13.22 -0.96
CA LEU A 57 5.80 -12.92 -0.65
C LEU A 57 5.90 -12.42 0.78
N GLN A 58 6.76 -13.04 1.57
CA GLN A 58 7.06 -12.66 2.94
C GLN A 58 8.52 -12.27 3.09
N THR A 59 8.80 -11.18 3.79
CA THR A 59 10.15 -10.76 4.18
C THR A 59 10.31 -10.84 5.70
N ARG A 60 11.51 -11.14 6.18
CA ARG A 60 11.84 -11.07 7.61
C ARG A 60 12.25 -9.64 8.03
N PRO A 61 12.33 -9.38 9.36
CA PRO A 61 13.05 -8.23 9.87
C PRO A 61 14.45 -8.16 9.24
N GLU A 62 14.87 -6.95 8.83
CA GLU A 62 16.17 -6.66 8.15
C GLU A 62 16.31 -7.21 6.71
N ALA A 63 15.30 -7.89 6.18
CA ALA A 63 15.29 -8.34 4.79
C ALA A 63 14.35 -7.47 3.94
N THR A 64 14.68 -7.32 2.67
CA THR A 64 13.82 -6.65 1.68
C THR A 64 13.72 -7.50 0.42
N ALA A 65 12.70 -7.28 -0.37
CA ALA A 65 12.58 -7.92 -1.67
C ALA A 65 12.10 -6.90 -2.71
N ASN A 66 12.57 -7.04 -3.94
CA ASN A 66 12.13 -6.22 -5.05
C ASN A 66 11.38 -7.09 -6.06
N ILE A 67 10.13 -6.74 -6.35
CA ILE A 67 9.32 -7.38 -7.39
C ILE A 67 9.38 -6.50 -8.63
N ASN A 68 9.95 -7.03 -9.70
CA ASN A 68 9.97 -6.38 -11.00
C ASN A 68 8.87 -6.97 -11.89
N ALA A 69 7.85 -6.18 -12.12
CA ALA A 69 6.78 -6.45 -13.08
C ALA A 69 6.91 -5.50 -14.28
N SER A 70 6.23 -5.81 -15.38
CA SER A 70 6.26 -4.95 -16.58
C SER A 70 5.85 -3.51 -16.25
N GLY A 71 6.77 -2.55 -16.43
CA GLY A 71 6.54 -1.13 -16.16
C GLY A 71 6.37 -0.75 -14.68
N SER A 72 6.69 -1.66 -13.75
CA SER A 72 6.56 -1.42 -12.31
C SER A 72 7.65 -2.11 -11.52
N SER A 73 8.07 -1.47 -10.43
CA SER A 73 8.98 -2.01 -9.43
C SER A 73 8.34 -1.84 -8.05
N ILE A 74 8.25 -2.91 -7.29
CA ILE A 74 7.66 -2.94 -5.96
C ILE A 74 8.75 -3.35 -4.98
N MET A 75 9.19 -2.45 -4.14
CA MET A 75 10.08 -2.77 -3.03
C MET A 75 9.24 -3.15 -1.82
N VAL A 76 9.31 -4.40 -1.43
CA VAL A 76 8.73 -4.95 -0.21
C VAL A 76 9.73 -4.74 0.90
N LEU A 77 9.34 -3.99 1.93
CA LEU A 77 10.20 -3.64 3.05
C LEU A 77 10.30 -4.80 4.04
N SER A 78 11.09 -4.60 5.09
CA SER A 78 11.27 -5.60 6.13
C SER A 78 9.97 -5.91 6.87
N ASP A 79 9.86 -7.14 7.37
CA ASP A 79 8.72 -7.61 8.17
C ASP A 79 7.38 -7.40 7.47
N SER A 80 7.31 -7.77 6.20
CA SER A 80 6.13 -7.56 5.37
C SER A 80 5.60 -8.86 4.77
N LEU A 81 4.28 -8.93 4.64
CA LEU A 81 3.55 -9.97 3.95
C LEU A 81 2.70 -9.35 2.88
N VAL A 82 2.95 -9.71 1.63
CA VAL A 82 2.25 -9.15 0.47
C VAL A 82 1.82 -10.25 -0.48
N LYS A 83 0.70 -10.04 -1.17
CA LYS A 83 0.19 -10.92 -2.21
C LYS A 83 0.24 -10.19 -3.55
N TYR A 84 0.92 -10.78 -4.50
CA TYR A 84 1.02 -10.25 -5.85
C TYR A 84 -0.18 -10.68 -6.68
N GLN A 85 -0.92 -9.72 -7.27
CA GLN A 85 -2.13 -10.02 -8.06
C GLN A 85 -1.94 -9.74 -9.57
N GLY A 86 -0.73 -9.32 -9.98
CA GLY A 86 -0.46 -8.86 -11.34
C GLY A 86 -0.64 -7.36 -11.50
N PRO A 87 -1.86 -6.85 -11.68
CA PRO A 87 -2.12 -5.41 -11.80
C PRO A 87 -2.12 -4.67 -10.45
N SER A 88 -2.09 -5.41 -9.34
CA SER A 88 -2.07 -4.87 -7.99
C SER A 88 -1.22 -5.71 -7.04
N VAL A 89 -0.87 -5.11 -5.92
CA VAL A 89 -0.24 -5.76 -4.78
C VAL A 89 -1.14 -5.55 -3.55
N GLU A 90 -1.51 -6.63 -2.91
CA GLU A 90 -2.25 -6.63 -1.66
C GLU A 90 -1.25 -6.69 -0.49
N VAL A 91 -1.32 -5.72 0.40
CA VAL A 91 -0.48 -5.62 1.59
C VAL A 91 -1.27 -6.16 2.76
N GLU A 92 -0.90 -7.34 3.23
CA GLU A 92 -1.53 -7.98 4.40
C GLU A 92 -0.94 -7.43 5.70
N HIS A 93 0.36 -7.12 5.68
CA HIS A 93 1.09 -6.53 6.79
C HIS A 93 2.40 -5.92 6.32
N GLY A 94 2.87 -4.86 6.99
CA GLY A 94 4.15 -4.24 6.72
C GLY A 94 4.08 -3.10 5.73
N ALA A 95 5.06 -2.98 4.83
CA ALA A 95 5.15 -1.83 3.95
C ALA A 95 5.70 -2.17 2.56
N VAL A 96 5.18 -1.48 1.55
CA VAL A 96 5.66 -1.53 0.18
C VAL A 96 5.90 -0.12 -0.36
N ARG A 97 6.95 0.02 -1.18
CA ARG A 97 7.16 1.19 -2.01
C ARG A 97 6.99 0.78 -3.45
N ILE A 98 6.12 1.47 -4.16
CA ILE A 98 5.74 1.17 -5.54
C ILE A 98 6.19 2.30 -6.43
N SER A 99 6.88 1.94 -7.51
CA SER A 99 7.24 2.82 -8.61
C SER A 99 6.64 2.24 -9.88
N THR A 100 5.74 2.96 -10.54
CA THR A 100 4.98 2.44 -11.67
C THR A 100 4.77 3.47 -12.76
N SER A 101 4.82 3.02 -14.02
CA SER A 101 4.44 3.79 -15.21
C SER A 101 3.16 3.27 -15.87
N ASN A 102 2.65 2.13 -15.43
CA ASN A 102 1.45 1.47 -15.98
C ASN A 102 0.28 1.37 -14.99
N GLY A 103 0.32 2.15 -13.90
CA GLY A 103 -0.82 2.29 -13.00
C GLY A 103 -1.04 1.12 -12.04
N LEU A 104 0.03 0.36 -11.69
CA LEU A 104 -0.06 -0.70 -10.69
C LEU A 104 -0.62 -0.15 -9.38
N ALA A 105 -1.63 -0.82 -8.83
CA ALA A 105 -2.32 -0.42 -7.60
C ALA A 105 -1.75 -1.15 -6.38
N ALA A 106 -1.91 -0.53 -5.20
CA ALA A 106 -1.76 -1.20 -3.90
C ALA A 106 -3.13 -1.34 -3.24
N GLN A 107 -3.33 -2.44 -2.53
CA GLN A 107 -4.52 -2.69 -1.75
C GLN A 107 -4.11 -3.11 -0.33
N ALA A 108 -4.80 -2.59 0.69
CA ALA A 108 -4.71 -3.09 2.05
C ALA A 108 -6.12 -3.09 2.64
N GLY A 109 -6.61 -4.26 3.03
CA GLY A 109 -8.00 -4.44 3.41
C GLY A 109 -8.97 -3.95 2.33
N GLU A 110 -9.84 -3.01 2.68
CA GLU A 110 -10.83 -2.43 1.76
C GLU A 110 -10.37 -1.16 1.05
N VAL A 111 -9.14 -0.70 1.34
CA VAL A 111 -8.58 0.51 0.76
C VAL A 111 -7.72 0.17 -0.46
N THR A 112 -8.03 0.79 -1.60
CA THR A 112 -7.24 0.67 -2.83
C THR A 112 -6.60 2.00 -3.18
N VAL A 113 -5.30 1.97 -3.46
CA VAL A 113 -4.49 3.13 -3.85
C VAL A 113 -3.97 2.93 -5.26
N LYS A 114 -4.20 3.88 -6.14
CA LYS A 114 -3.71 3.85 -7.52
C LYS A 114 -3.26 5.23 -7.99
N PRO A 115 -2.30 5.32 -8.93
CA PRO A 115 -1.99 6.58 -9.59
C PRO A 115 -3.23 7.22 -10.24
N SER A 116 -3.38 8.54 -10.10
CA SER A 116 -4.49 9.28 -10.72
C SER A 116 -4.28 9.55 -12.20
N GLY A 117 -3.01 9.54 -12.66
CA GLY A 117 -2.61 9.82 -14.03
C GLY A 117 -1.92 8.63 -14.70
N SER A 118 -1.67 8.76 -16.01
CA SER A 118 -0.94 7.77 -16.83
C SER A 118 0.59 7.95 -16.77
N GLY A 119 1.09 8.91 -15.99
CA GLY A 119 2.51 9.16 -15.84
C GLY A 119 3.19 8.26 -14.82
N TRP A 120 4.51 8.44 -14.69
CA TRP A 120 5.29 7.77 -13.66
C TRP A 120 4.85 8.24 -12.27
N ALA A 121 4.53 7.28 -11.42
CA ALA A 121 4.17 7.52 -10.03
C ALA A 121 5.03 6.70 -9.08
N GLU A 122 5.32 7.29 -7.92
CA GLU A 122 6.00 6.62 -6.81
C GLU A 122 5.26 6.89 -5.52
N PHE A 123 4.92 5.84 -4.78
CA PHE A 123 4.20 5.95 -3.53
C PHE A 123 4.56 4.81 -2.58
N GLN A 124 4.28 5.02 -1.32
CA GLN A 124 4.48 4.02 -0.27
C GLN A 124 3.16 3.76 0.43
N VAL A 125 2.91 2.49 0.71
CA VAL A 125 1.79 2.01 1.50
C VAL A 125 2.35 1.21 2.65
N THR A 126 1.92 1.54 3.86
CA THR A 126 2.30 0.84 5.09
C THR A 126 1.02 0.42 5.78
N ASP A 127 0.89 -0.85 6.12
CA ASP A 127 -0.20 -1.37 6.93
C ASP A 127 0.36 -2.05 8.17
N VAL A 128 0.02 -1.51 9.33
CA VAL A 128 0.40 -2.04 10.63
C VAL A 128 -0.81 -1.97 11.55
N ASP A 129 -1.20 -3.11 12.07
CA ASP A 129 -2.31 -3.24 13.03
C ASP A 129 -3.64 -2.64 12.51
N GLY A 130 -3.94 -2.81 11.21
CA GLY A 130 -5.16 -2.30 10.58
C GLY A 130 -5.17 -0.79 10.41
N ARG A 131 -4.01 -0.16 10.48
CA ARG A 131 -3.81 1.24 10.17
C ARG A 131 -2.96 1.38 8.92
N MET A 132 -3.55 1.89 7.87
CA MET A 132 -2.90 2.10 6.60
C MET A 132 -2.40 3.54 6.49
N GLN A 133 -1.11 3.71 6.27
CA GLN A 133 -0.49 5.00 5.93
C GLN A 133 -0.11 5.01 4.45
N ILE A 134 -0.47 6.07 3.75
CA ILE A 134 -0.22 6.25 2.32
C ILE A 134 0.59 7.52 2.14
N VAL A 135 1.69 7.44 1.40
CA VAL A 135 2.57 8.59 1.08
C VAL A 135 2.70 8.69 -0.43
N ALA A 136 2.33 9.82 -1.01
CA ALA A 136 2.51 10.12 -2.43
C ALA A 136 3.86 10.81 -2.66
N ASN A 137 4.89 10.05 -3.05
CA ASN A 137 6.24 10.61 -3.28
C ASN A 137 6.30 11.35 -4.62
N LYS A 138 5.71 10.77 -5.68
CA LYS A 138 5.68 11.34 -7.02
C LYS A 138 4.39 11.00 -7.73
N GLY A 139 3.75 12.03 -8.31
CA GLY A 139 2.43 11.91 -8.93
C GLY A 139 1.29 11.89 -7.91
N ASP A 140 0.11 12.26 -8.37
CA ASP A 140 -1.11 12.24 -7.56
C ASP A 140 -1.68 10.82 -7.47
N LEU A 141 -2.31 10.49 -6.37
CA LEU A 141 -2.92 9.20 -6.11
C LEU A 141 -4.43 9.33 -5.93
N THR A 142 -5.16 8.34 -6.38
CA THR A 142 -6.57 8.12 -6.06
C THR A 142 -6.65 7.03 -5.02
N ILE A 143 -7.22 7.34 -3.87
CA ILE A 143 -7.51 6.42 -2.78
C ILE A 143 -8.99 6.13 -2.84
N GLN A 144 -9.33 4.86 -2.95
CA GLN A 144 -10.70 4.36 -2.94
C GLN A 144 -10.92 3.55 -1.67
N ASP A 145 -11.89 3.96 -0.86
CA ASP A 145 -12.31 3.31 0.37
C ASP A 145 -13.85 3.22 0.42
N GLN A 146 -14.42 2.72 1.50
CA GLN A 146 -15.87 2.66 1.72
C GLN A 146 -16.55 4.04 1.72
N GLN A 147 -15.83 5.12 1.96
CA GLN A 147 -16.34 6.49 2.01
C GLN A 147 -16.33 7.14 0.63
N GLY A 148 -15.69 6.52 -0.37
CA GLY A 148 -15.61 6.99 -1.75
C GLY A 148 -14.19 7.17 -2.26
N ASN A 149 -14.02 8.04 -3.26
CA ASN A 149 -12.73 8.33 -3.87
C ASN A 149 -12.17 9.64 -3.33
N THR A 150 -10.93 9.60 -2.87
CA THR A 150 -10.18 10.77 -2.41
C THR A 150 -8.90 10.90 -3.23
N THR A 151 -8.55 12.11 -3.64
CA THR A 151 -7.27 12.38 -4.31
C THR A 151 -6.24 12.83 -3.27
N LEU A 152 -5.07 12.20 -3.29
CA LEU A 152 -3.90 12.57 -2.51
C LEU A 152 -2.87 13.17 -3.46
N SER A 153 -2.57 14.45 -3.28
CA SER A 153 -1.60 15.14 -4.14
C SER A 153 -0.17 14.72 -3.84
N GLN A 154 0.70 14.83 -4.83
CA GLN A 154 2.13 14.59 -4.68
C GLN A 154 2.71 15.33 -3.47
N GLY A 155 3.58 14.66 -2.71
CA GLY A 155 4.21 15.17 -1.49
C GLY A 155 3.33 15.10 -0.24
N GLN A 156 2.08 14.62 -0.36
CA GLN A 156 1.17 14.49 0.77
C GLN A 156 1.16 13.06 1.32
N GLN A 157 0.72 12.95 2.56
CA GLN A 157 0.46 11.68 3.23
C GLN A 157 -0.91 11.68 3.89
N THR A 158 -1.49 10.51 4.03
CA THR A 158 -2.75 10.30 4.74
C THR A 158 -2.75 8.97 5.47
N THR A 159 -3.59 8.87 6.49
CA THR A 159 -3.81 7.62 7.22
C THR A 159 -5.26 7.22 7.09
N ARG A 160 -5.51 5.93 6.89
CA ARG A 160 -6.82 5.30 6.89
C ARG A 160 -6.83 4.16 7.90
N ASP A 161 -7.91 4.00 8.62
CA ASP A 161 -8.12 2.83 9.46
C ASP A 161 -8.78 1.74 8.60
N ASP A 162 -8.24 0.53 8.65
CA ASP A 162 -8.89 -0.64 8.05
C ASP A 162 -10.11 -0.99 8.91
N THR A 163 -11.31 -0.73 8.38
CA THR A 163 -12.56 -0.97 9.09
C THR A 163 -12.96 -2.44 9.17
N THR A 164 -12.12 -3.35 8.66
CA THR A 164 -12.41 -4.80 8.69
C THR A 164 -12.25 -5.42 10.08
N SER A 165 -11.74 -4.70 11.08
CA SER A 165 -11.72 -5.17 12.46
C SER A 165 -12.97 -4.65 13.20
N PRO A 166 -13.96 -5.49 13.50
CA PRO A 166 -15.06 -5.10 14.38
C PRO A 166 -14.53 -4.96 15.80
N GLU A 167 -13.86 -3.84 16.08
CA GLU A 167 -13.56 -3.49 17.45
C GLU A 167 -14.90 -3.28 18.16
N LYS A 168 -15.31 -4.30 18.92
CA LYS A 168 -16.41 -4.22 19.86
C LYS A 168 -16.14 -3.02 20.77
N LYS A 169 -16.67 -1.85 20.44
CA LYS A 169 -16.79 -0.72 21.37
C LYS A 169 -17.54 -1.25 22.59
N LYS A 170 -16.81 -1.70 23.62
CA LYS A 170 -17.37 -1.93 24.94
C LYS A 170 -17.97 -0.61 25.38
N LYS A 171 -19.28 -0.46 25.21
CA LYS A 171 -20.06 0.58 25.86
C LYS A 171 -19.85 0.40 27.36
N LYS A 172 -18.98 1.23 27.94
CA LYS A 172 -18.84 1.37 29.37
C LYS A 172 -20.17 1.92 29.86
N LYS A 173 -21.02 1.04 30.41
CA LYS A 173 -22.22 1.45 31.14
C LYS A 173 -21.76 2.35 32.27
N ARG A 174 -21.97 3.65 32.14
CA ARG A 174 -21.92 4.58 33.26
C ARG A 174 -23.12 4.29 34.11
N GLY A 175 -22.88 3.81 35.32
CA GLY A 175 -23.86 3.65 36.36
C GLY A 175 -24.47 5.01 36.68
N ALA A 176 -25.78 5.01 36.80
CA ALA A 176 -26.57 6.14 37.30
C ALA A 176 -26.25 6.37 38.77
N GLY A 177 -26.05 7.61 39.14
CA GLY A 177 -26.03 8.04 40.56
C GLY A 177 -25.29 9.36 40.74
N ALA A 178 -26.02 10.43 40.80
CA ALA A 178 -25.97 11.56 41.69
C ALA A 178 -26.32 12.88 41.01
N GLN A 179 -27.27 13.55 41.64
CA GLN A 179 -27.96 14.77 41.26
C GLN A 179 -27.15 16.08 41.48
N PRO A 180 -27.71 17.24 41.10
CA PRO A 180 -26.95 18.33 40.50
C PRO A 180 -26.60 19.41 41.53
N ALA A 181 -25.53 20.14 41.25
CA ALA A 181 -25.31 21.48 41.80
C ALA A 181 -25.24 22.48 40.67
N ALA A 182 -26.07 23.47 40.74
CA ALA A 182 -26.15 24.59 39.83
C ALA A 182 -24.87 25.44 39.88
N GLY A 183 -24.42 25.91 38.73
CA GLY A 183 -23.32 26.86 38.62
C GLY A 183 -23.04 27.14 37.13
N GLY A 184 -23.56 28.30 36.67
CA GLY A 184 -23.47 28.73 35.29
C GLY A 184 -22.05 29.02 34.83
N GLY A 185 -21.86 28.90 33.52
CA GLY A 185 -20.58 29.26 32.87
C GLY A 185 -20.56 28.80 31.42
N ILE A 186 -20.97 29.67 30.56
CA ILE A 186 -20.75 29.78 29.15
C ILE A 186 -19.45 29.11 28.66
N LEU A 187 -19.55 28.00 27.94
CA LEU A 187 -18.57 27.58 26.93
C LEU A 187 -19.33 27.08 25.71
N SER A 188 -19.53 27.99 24.76
CA SER A 188 -20.05 27.66 23.45
C SER A 188 -19.07 26.73 22.74
N THR A 189 -19.61 25.68 22.13
CA THR A 189 -18.93 24.54 21.50
C THR A 189 -17.96 24.92 20.37
N ASN A 190 -17.84 26.18 19.99
CA ASN A 190 -16.98 26.63 18.90
C ASN A 190 -15.55 27.03 19.34
N GLY A 191 -15.31 27.20 20.66
CA GLY A 191 -13.99 27.54 21.18
C GLY A 191 -13.01 26.35 21.32
N ALA A 192 -13.55 25.13 21.47
CA ALA A 192 -12.73 23.95 21.71
C ALA A 192 -12.02 23.42 20.44
N ILE A 193 -12.52 23.75 19.25
CA ILE A 193 -11.94 23.31 17.98
C ILE A 193 -10.68 24.13 17.62
N TYR A 194 -10.64 25.40 18.02
CA TYR A 194 -9.47 26.26 17.75
C TYR A 194 -8.29 26.03 18.71
N ALA A 195 -8.53 25.52 19.91
CA ALA A 195 -7.46 25.24 20.86
C ALA A 195 -6.61 24.00 20.48
N GLY A 196 -7.22 23.02 19.81
CA GLY A 196 -6.52 21.82 19.32
C GLY A 196 -5.59 22.09 18.14
N ALA A 197 -5.98 22.99 17.23
CA ALA A 197 -5.19 23.31 16.03
C ALA A 197 -3.94 24.15 16.36
N ALA A 198 -4.00 25.00 17.40
CA ALA A 198 -2.86 25.85 17.78
C ALA A 198 -1.70 25.07 18.44
N VAL A 199 -1.99 23.95 19.12
CA VAL A 199 -0.96 23.12 19.76
C VAL A 199 -0.16 22.32 18.73
N VAL A 200 -0.83 21.80 17.68
CA VAL A 200 -0.16 20.98 16.65
C VAL A 200 0.74 21.85 15.78
N THR A 201 0.30 23.07 15.42
CA THR A 201 1.15 24.00 14.65
C THR A 201 2.32 24.55 15.43
N GLY A 202 2.17 24.75 16.74
CA GLY A 202 3.25 25.23 17.62
C GLY A 202 4.39 24.24 17.76
N VAL A 203 4.09 22.94 17.87
CA VAL A 203 5.13 21.89 18.02
C VAL A 203 5.88 21.67 16.72
N THR A 204 5.22 21.72 15.56
CA THR A 204 5.90 21.55 14.27
C THR A 204 6.83 22.71 13.93
N ILE A 205 6.45 23.94 14.26
CA ILE A 205 7.32 25.12 14.07
C ILE A 205 8.52 25.07 15.01
N TRP A 206 8.33 24.62 16.27
CA TRP A 206 9.42 24.52 17.24
C TRP A 206 10.46 23.46 16.84
N VAL A 207 10.04 22.31 16.30
CA VAL A 207 10.95 21.28 15.80
C VAL A 207 11.73 21.75 14.57
N LEU A 208 11.12 22.54 13.68
CA LEU A 208 11.80 23.08 12.50
C LEU A 208 12.83 24.16 12.85
N LEU A 209 12.61 24.91 13.94
CA LEU A 209 13.56 25.93 14.41
C LEU A 209 14.74 25.34 15.21
N GLN A 210 14.65 24.07 15.65
CA GLN A 210 15.75 23.40 16.36
C GLN A 210 16.74 22.66 15.45
N HIS A 211 16.50 22.61 14.12
CA HIS A 211 17.52 22.12 13.19
C HIS A 211 18.59 23.20 13.04
N GLY A 212 19.57 23.16 13.97
CA GLY A 212 20.81 23.88 13.84
C GLY A 212 21.49 23.50 12.53
N GLU A 213 22.11 24.47 11.90
CA GLU A 213 22.87 24.33 10.67
C GLU A 213 23.83 23.13 10.75
N PRO A 214 23.99 22.35 9.67
CA PRO A 214 24.98 21.29 9.67
C PRO A 214 26.37 21.93 9.85
N MET A 215 26.99 21.67 10.98
CA MET A 215 28.39 22.03 11.20
C MET A 215 29.22 21.25 10.18
N SER A 216 29.77 21.95 9.20
CA SER A 216 30.86 21.44 8.39
C SER A 216 32.00 21.05 9.32
N PRO A 217 32.58 19.84 9.20
CA PRO A 217 33.77 19.51 9.99
C PRO A 217 34.89 20.43 9.52
N SER A 218 35.14 21.49 10.28
CA SER A 218 36.34 22.29 10.12
C SER A 218 37.53 21.40 10.47
N CYS A 219 38.42 21.22 9.52
CA CYS A 219 39.76 20.65 9.75
C CYS A 219 40.44 21.37 10.91
N PRO A 220 40.85 20.68 11.98
CA PRO A 220 41.71 21.28 12.97
C PRO A 220 43.14 21.26 12.44
N THR A 221 43.70 22.45 12.31
CA THR A 221 45.15 22.78 12.20
C THR A 221 45.88 22.45 10.90
N ASN A 222 46.13 23.51 10.20
CA ASN A 222 47.25 23.91 9.33
C ASN A 222 48.52 23.04 9.32
N PRO A 223 49.27 22.96 8.15
CA PRO A 223 49.00 23.53 6.84
C PRO A 223 48.83 22.45 5.75
N CYS A 224 47.91 22.68 4.84
CA CYS A 224 47.94 22.00 3.54
C CYS A 224 49.02 22.70 2.68
N ASN A 225 50.12 22.01 2.50
CA ASN A 225 51.10 22.27 1.46
C ASN A 225 50.93 21.20 0.37
#